data_5b26a058ff0dbb7f51e0ea3bd005a789
#
_entry.id   5b26a058ff0dbb7f51e0ea3bd005a789
#
_cell.length_a   1.000
_cell.length_b   1.000
_cell.length_c   1.000
_cell.angle_alpha   90.00
_cell.angle_beta   90.00
_cell.angle_gamma   90.00
#
_symmetry.space_group_name_H-M   'P 1'
#
loop_
_entity.id
_entity.type
_entity.pdbx_description
1 polymer ?
#
loop_
_entity_poly.entity_id
_entity_poly.type
_entity_poly.pdbx_seq_one_letter_code
_entity_poly.pdbx_strand_id
1 'polypeptide(L)'
;MKLDTKKILILGGSGFIGNAIYKELCNYFDTYGTYCHAANSYSSNKQFLHYNLEEDDIVEVLEEVKPQIIVSALRGNFAALVIAHNHILEYISKENCKIYFI
;
A
#
# COMPACT_ATOMS: atom_id res chain seq x y z
N MET A 1 6.02 -11.27 -17.39
CA MET A 1 6.68 -10.00 -17.78
C MET A 1 5.78 -8.82 -17.46
N LYS A 2 6.32 -7.78 -16.86
CA LYS A 2 5.56 -6.57 -16.56
C LYS A 2 5.57 -5.64 -17.76
N LEU A 3 4.39 -5.10 -18.08
CA LEU A 3 4.24 -4.23 -19.25
C LEU A 3 4.53 -2.77 -18.94
N ASP A 4 4.56 -2.42 -17.65
CA ASP A 4 4.75 -1.04 -17.21
C ASP A 4 5.60 -1.03 -15.95
N THR A 5 6.52 -0.07 -15.85
CA THR A 5 7.40 0.05 -14.69
C THR A 5 6.86 0.95 -13.60
N LYS A 6 5.62 1.45 -13.74
CA LYS A 6 4.99 2.23 -12.69
C LYS A 6 4.93 1.46 -11.39
N LYS A 7 5.23 2.14 -10.30
CA LYS A 7 5.14 1.54 -8.97
C LYS A 7 3.74 1.77 -8.40
N ILE A 8 3.12 0.68 -8.00
CA ILE A 8 1.80 0.70 -7.39
C ILE A 8 1.93 0.14 -5.98
N LEU A 9 1.35 0.84 -5.02
CA LEU A 9 1.32 0.39 -3.63
C LEU A 9 -0.11 0.05 -3.24
N ILE A 10 -0.32 -1.19 -2.80
CA ILE A 10 -1.62 -1.65 -2.32
C ILE A 10 -1.59 -1.65 -0.80
N LEU A 11 -2.22 -0.66 -0.18
CA LEU A 11 -2.34 -0.62 1.28
C LEU A 11 -3.36 -1.67 1.71
N GLY A 12 -2.96 -2.55 2.62
CA GLY A 12 -3.78 -3.69 2.97
C GLY A 12 -3.68 -4.84 1.97
N GLY A 13 -2.53 -4.94 1.29
CA GLY A 13 -2.32 -5.94 0.24
C GLY A 13 -2.38 -7.38 0.71
N SER A 14 -2.29 -7.64 2.02
CA SER A 14 -2.43 -8.99 2.56
C SER A 14 -3.88 -9.34 2.89
N GLY A 15 -4.78 -8.36 2.87
CA GLY A 15 -6.21 -8.60 3.14
C GLY A 15 -6.91 -9.24 1.96
N PHE A 16 -8.17 -9.60 2.16
CA PHE A 16 -8.92 -10.34 1.14
C PHE A 16 -9.02 -9.58 -0.18
N ILE A 17 -9.51 -8.34 -0.13
CA ILE A 17 -9.68 -7.53 -1.33
C ILE A 17 -8.34 -7.04 -1.85
N GLY A 18 -7.49 -6.54 -0.95
CA GLY A 18 -6.18 -6.01 -1.32
C GLY A 18 -5.30 -7.06 -1.99
N ASN A 19 -5.33 -8.30 -1.50
CA ASN A 19 -4.54 -9.37 -2.08
C ASN A 19 -5.03 -9.75 -3.48
N ALA A 20 -6.34 -9.74 -3.69
CA ALA A 20 -6.89 -10.02 -5.02
C ALA A 20 -6.42 -8.96 -6.03
N ILE A 21 -6.42 -7.69 -5.61
CA ILE A 21 -5.93 -6.59 -6.45
C ILE A 21 -4.43 -6.74 -6.70
N TYR A 22 -3.66 -7.05 -5.65
CA TYR A 22 -2.23 -7.24 -5.78
C TYR A 22 -1.90 -8.32 -6.80
N LYS A 23 -2.56 -9.47 -6.69
CA LYS A 23 -2.30 -10.60 -7.58
C LYS A 23 -2.58 -10.26 -9.04
N GLU A 24 -3.59 -9.44 -9.27
CA GLU A 24 -3.93 -9.04 -10.64
C GLU A 24 -2.90 -8.04 -11.17
N LEU A 25 -2.62 -7.00 -10.40
CA LEU A 25 -1.77 -5.90 -10.86
C LEU A 25 -0.30 -6.28 -10.96
N CYS A 26 0.18 -7.21 -10.14
CA CYS A 26 1.59 -7.57 -10.18
C CYS A 26 2.01 -8.25 -11.48
N ASN A 27 1.05 -8.66 -12.29
CA ASN A 27 1.34 -9.20 -13.62
C ASN A 27 1.75 -8.13 -14.61
N TYR A 28 1.38 -6.87 -14.36
CA TYR A 28 1.56 -5.77 -15.30
C TYR A 28 2.42 -4.64 -14.79
N PHE A 29 2.47 -4.44 -13.49
CA PHE A 29 3.12 -3.29 -12.87
C PHE A 29 4.09 -3.73 -11.77
N ASP A 30 4.98 -2.83 -11.40
CA ASP A 30 5.86 -3.02 -10.23
C ASP A 30 5.03 -2.77 -8.98
N THR A 31 4.43 -3.83 -8.44
CA THR A 31 3.39 -3.73 -7.42
C THR A 31 3.93 -4.13 -6.05
N TYR A 32 3.65 -3.28 -5.06
CA TYR A 32 4.01 -3.49 -3.66
C TYR A 32 2.73 -3.58 -2.83
N GLY A 33 2.81 -4.24 -1.70
CA GLY A 33 1.69 -4.33 -0.79
C GLY A 33 2.14 -4.12 0.65
N THR A 34 1.20 -3.84 1.53
CA THR A 34 1.48 -3.81 2.96
C THR A 34 0.76 -4.96 3.65
N TYR A 35 1.37 -5.40 4.76
CA TYR A 35 0.78 -6.42 5.62
C TYR A 35 0.95 -5.99 7.08
N CYS A 36 0.03 -6.41 7.93
CA CYS A 36 0.13 -6.19 9.37
C CYS A 36 0.26 -7.52 10.10
N HIS A 37 -0.60 -8.45 9.72
CA HIS A 37 -0.60 -9.80 10.28
C HIS A 37 -0.06 -10.77 9.23
N ALA A 38 -0.04 -12.06 9.55
CA ALA A 38 0.46 -13.10 8.63
C ALA A 38 1.94 -12.89 8.27
N ALA A 39 2.74 -12.48 9.27
CA ALA A 39 4.16 -12.18 9.05
C ALA A 39 4.92 -13.36 8.43
N ASN A 40 4.56 -14.60 8.80
CA ASN A 40 5.22 -15.79 8.28
C ASN A 40 5.05 -15.96 6.77
N SER A 41 3.98 -15.37 6.21
CA SER A 41 3.71 -15.45 4.78
C SER A 41 4.36 -14.32 3.99
N TYR A 42 4.59 -13.17 4.62
CA TYR A 42 5.01 -11.97 3.89
C TYR A 42 6.37 -11.40 4.31
N SER A 43 6.89 -11.78 5.46
CA SER A 43 8.11 -11.16 5.98
C SER A 43 9.33 -11.33 5.08
N SER A 44 9.37 -12.36 4.25
CA SER A 44 10.47 -12.62 3.33
C SER A 44 10.19 -12.11 1.92
N ASN A 45 9.00 -11.56 1.69
CA ASN A 45 8.63 -11.07 0.36
C ASN A 45 9.06 -9.62 0.20
N LYS A 46 9.98 -9.36 -0.73
CA LYS A 46 10.53 -8.02 -0.95
C LYS A 46 9.50 -7.01 -1.47
N GLN A 47 8.40 -7.48 -2.00
CA GLN A 47 7.34 -6.61 -2.50
C GLN A 47 6.31 -6.26 -1.43
N PHE A 48 6.47 -6.77 -0.21
CA PHE A 48 5.56 -6.47 0.90
C PHE A 48 6.30 -5.80 2.04
N LEU A 49 5.69 -4.73 2.57
CA LEU A 49 6.21 -3.99 3.71
C LEU A 49 5.26 -4.13 4.89
N HIS A 50 5.83 -4.22 6.09
CA HIS A 50 5.01 -4.25 7.30
C HIS A 50 4.44 -2.86 7.57
N TYR A 51 3.15 -2.79 7.82
CA TYR A 51 2.51 -1.55 8.22
C TYR A 51 1.33 -1.84 9.14
N ASN A 52 1.42 -1.32 10.36
CA ASN A 52 0.34 -1.39 11.35
C ASN A 52 -0.34 -0.03 11.40
N LEU A 53 -1.61 0.01 11.02
CA LEU A 53 -2.39 1.24 10.92
C LEU A 53 -2.38 2.07 12.21
N GLU A 54 -2.38 1.41 13.37
CA GLU A 54 -2.51 2.10 14.65
C GLU A 54 -1.17 2.46 15.28
N GLU A 55 -0.06 1.93 14.79
CA GLU A 55 1.25 2.12 15.40
C GLU A 55 2.28 2.76 14.48
N ASP A 56 2.17 2.53 13.19
CA ASP A 56 3.20 2.94 12.23
C ASP A 56 2.81 4.21 11.48
N ASP A 57 3.83 4.90 10.98
CA ASP A 57 3.64 6.11 10.17
C ASP A 57 3.60 5.71 8.70
N ILE A 58 2.45 5.95 8.06
CA ILE A 58 2.27 5.61 6.65
C ILE A 58 3.29 6.32 5.74
N VAL A 59 3.74 7.50 6.13
CA VAL A 59 4.69 8.26 5.32
C VAL A 59 6.01 7.50 5.15
N GLU A 60 6.42 6.72 6.14
CA GLU A 60 7.64 5.91 6.03
C GLU A 60 7.53 4.88 4.91
N VAL A 61 6.35 4.25 4.79
CA VAL A 61 6.08 3.30 3.72
C VAL A 61 6.09 4.01 2.37
N LEU A 62 5.44 5.17 2.30
CA LEU A 62 5.37 5.96 1.06
C LEU A 62 6.75 6.41 0.60
N GLU A 63 7.60 6.84 1.54
CA GLU A 63 8.95 7.27 1.22
C GLU A 63 9.83 6.11 0.75
N GLU A 64 9.61 4.92 1.28
CA GLU A 64 10.39 3.76 0.89
C GLU A 64 10.00 3.28 -0.51
N VAL A 65 8.71 3.19 -0.79
CA VAL A 65 8.22 2.68 -2.08
C VAL A 65 8.25 3.75 -3.17
N LYS A 66 7.91 4.97 -2.82
CA LYS A 66 7.74 6.09 -3.76
C LYS A 66 6.79 5.71 -4.89
N PRO A 67 5.55 5.34 -4.56
CA PRO A 67 4.61 4.86 -5.56
C PRO A 67 4.09 5.99 -6.43
N GLN A 68 3.67 5.65 -7.64
CA GLN A 68 2.99 6.57 -8.54
C GLN A 68 1.48 6.42 -8.44
N ILE A 69 1.03 5.27 -7.96
CA ILE A 69 -0.39 4.99 -7.72
C ILE A 69 -0.50 4.26 -6.38
N ILE A 70 -1.44 4.71 -5.57
CA ILE A 70 -1.76 4.08 -4.30
C ILE A 70 -3.19 3.56 -4.37
N VAL A 71 -3.40 2.31 -3.98
CA VAL A 71 -4.74 1.76 -3.83
C VAL A 71 -4.92 1.42 -2.36
N SER A 72 -5.87 2.06 -1.70
CA SER A 72 -6.10 1.83 -0.28
C SER A 72 -7.25 0.86 -0.06
N ALA A 73 -6.91 -0.31 0.47
CA ALA A 73 -7.88 -1.31 0.92
C ALA A 73 -7.75 -1.52 2.43
N LEU A 74 -7.30 -0.48 3.14
CA LEU A 74 -7.14 -0.55 4.59
C LEU A 74 -8.48 -0.70 5.31
N ARG A 75 -8.45 -1.48 6.38
CA ARG A 75 -9.58 -1.66 7.29
C ARG A 75 -9.06 -1.53 8.72
N GLY A 76 -9.91 -1.10 9.63
CA GLY A 76 -9.55 -1.02 11.04
C GLY A 76 -10.17 0.16 11.74
N ASN A 77 -9.48 0.65 12.76
CA ASN A 77 -9.96 1.75 13.58
C ASN A 77 -10.22 3.00 12.73
N PHE A 78 -11.43 3.55 12.84
CA PHE A 78 -11.85 4.67 12.00
C PHE A 78 -10.95 5.90 12.19
N ALA A 79 -10.64 6.25 13.43
CA ALA A 79 -9.80 7.42 13.69
C ALA A 79 -8.39 7.25 13.09
N ALA A 80 -7.83 6.04 13.22
CA ALA A 80 -6.53 5.75 12.63
C ALA A 80 -6.58 5.80 11.11
N LEU A 81 -7.67 5.32 10.51
CA LEU A 81 -7.86 5.40 9.06
C LEU A 81 -7.88 6.86 8.58
N VAL A 82 -8.60 7.72 9.29
CA VAL A 82 -8.66 9.14 8.94
C VAL A 82 -7.28 9.77 9.00
N ILE A 83 -6.52 9.50 10.07
CA ILE A 83 -5.17 10.04 10.21
C ILE A 83 -4.26 9.57 9.09
N ALA A 84 -4.26 8.26 8.82
CA ALA A 84 -3.43 7.69 7.77
C ALA A 84 -3.78 8.28 6.40
N HIS A 85 -5.06 8.36 6.09
CA HIS A 85 -5.48 8.88 4.79
C HIS A 85 -5.21 10.36 4.63
N ASN A 86 -5.28 11.15 5.73
CA ASN A 86 -4.88 12.55 5.69
C ASN A 86 -3.39 12.70 5.36
N HIS A 87 -2.55 11.86 5.97
CA HIS A 87 -1.12 11.86 5.66
C HIS A 87 -0.85 11.47 4.21
N ILE A 88 -1.62 10.50 3.67
CA ILE A 88 -1.48 10.10 2.28
C ILE A 88 -1.86 11.26 1.36
N LEU A 89 -2.98 11.94 1.64
CA LEU A 89 -3.43 13.07 0.83
C LEU A 89 -2.40 14.19 0.84
N GLU A 90 -1.80 14.46 1.98
CA GLU A 90 -0.73 15.45 2.08
C GLU A 90 0.48 15.03 1.24
N TYR A 91 0.86 13.75 1.30
CA TYR A 91 1.96 13.22 0.52
C TYR A 91 1.72 13.39 -0.98
N ILE A 92 0.54 12.99 -1.48
CA ILE A 92 0.25 13.05 -2.90
C ILE A 92 0.11 14.48 -3.41
N SER A 93 -0.18 15.44 -2.53
CA SER A 93 -0.25 16.84 -2.93
C SER A 93 1.12 17.39 -3.30
N LYS A 94 2.19 16.75 -2.84
CA LYS A 94 3.56 17.18 -3.08
C LYS A 94 4.30 16.30 -4.09
N GLU A 95 3.72 15.15 -4.42
CA GLU A 95 4.34 14.17 -5.30
C GLU A 95 3.43 13.89 -6.49
N ASN A 96 4.00 13.40 -7.58
CA ASN A 96 3.21 13.02 -8.75
C ASN A 96 2.62 11.62 -8.52
N CYS A 97 1.58 11.55 -7.71
CA CYS A 97 1.00 10.30 -7.25
C CYS A 97 -0.51 10.42 -7.20
N LYS A 98 -1.21 9.33 -7.50
CA LYS A 98 -2.67 9.25 -7.44
C LYS A 98 -3.09 8.21 -6.42
N ILE A 99 -4.26 8.40 -5.81
CA ILE A 99 -4.80 7.45 -4.86
C ILE A 99 -6.22 7.04 -5.24
N TYR A 100 -6.50 5.76 -5.05
CA TYR A 100 -7.84 5.18 -5.22
C TYR A 100 -8.22 4.49 -3.91
N PHE A 101 -9.44 4.74 -3.47
CA PHE A 101 -9.99 4.13 -2.26
C PHE A 101 -10.98 3.02 -2.64
N ILE A 102 -10.97 1.97 -1.83
CA ILE A 102 -11.90 0.86 -2.03
C ILE A 102 -12.84 0.75 -0.84
#